data_5d1452abce45fc52c70bc818b5aebece
#
_entry.id   5d1452abce45fc52c70bc818b5aebece
#
_cell.length_a   1.000
_cell.length_b   1.000
_cell.length_c   1.000
_cell.angle_alpha   90.00
_cell.angle_beta   90.00
_cell.angle_gamma   90.00
#
_symmetry.space_group_name_H-M   'P 1'
#
loop_
_entity.id
_entity.type
_entity.pdbx_description
1 polymer ?
#
loop_
_entity_poly.entity_id
_entity_poly.type
_entity_poly.pdbx_seq_one_letter_code
_entity_poly.pdbx_strand_id
1 'polypeptide(L)'
;MLEILPIQTKPEQEALCARASIPYRVDAMAYRASVDGEITAVCQFSMDAEGGHIHDLAMVKDKEFSDRDRIESLFVMGRAAMNFIDLCGVHKAYFEDTAFEPEGMIKSIGFEKLEDGRWFVDLTDFFVEPCQHGHGLNKA
;
A
#
# COMPACT_ATOMS: atom_id res chain seq x y z
N MET A 1 -4.86 6.77 -16.94
CA MET A 1 -3.81 5.82 -16.55
C MET A 1 -3.44 6.00 -15.09
N LEU A 2 -3.40 4.92 -14.36
CA LEU A 2 -3.03 4.93 -12.94
C LEU A 2 -1.52 5.08 -12.78
N GLU A 3 -1.12 5.96 -11.86
CA GLU A 3 0.28 6.19 -11.56
C GLU A 3 0.48 6.25 -10.05
N ILE A 4 1.49 5.57 -9.53
CA ILE A 4 1.85 5.58 -8.12
C ILE A 4 3.22 6.23 -7.99
N LEU A 5 3.31 7.31 -7.23
CA LEU A 5 4.55 8.04 -7.05
C LEU A 5 4.81 8.32 -5.57
N PRO A 6 6.09 8.34 -5.16
CA PRO A 6 6.41 8.74 -3.80
C PRO A 6 6.12 10.24 -3.60
N ILE A 7 5.65 10.57 -2.40
CA ILE A 7 5.45 11.96 -2.02
C ILE A 7 6.79 12.52 -1.56
N GLN A 8 7.23 13.61 -2.19
CA GLN A 8 8.59 14.12 -2.00
C GLN A 8 8.77 15.04 -0.81
N THR A 9 7.70 15.73 -0.37
CA THR A 9 7.80 16.72 0.70
C THR A 9 6.77 16.48 1.79
N LYS A 10 7.10 16.84 3.02
CA LYS A 10 6.17 16.70 4.14
C LYS A 10 4.96 17.62 4.03
N PRO A 11 5.07 18.87 3.58
CA PRO A 11 3.87 19.69 3.35
C PRO A 11 2.89 19.06 2.35
N GLU A 12 3.39 18.44 1.28
CA GLU A 12 2.54 17.76 0.32
C GLU A 12 1.85 16.55 0.97
N GLN A 13 2.58 15.79 1.78
CA GLN A 13 2.03 14.65 2.49
C GLN A 13 0.92 15.08 3.45
N GLU A 14 1.18 16.13 4.22
CA GLU A 14 0.22 16.65 5.18
C GLU A 14 -1.06 17.12 4.49
N ALA A 15 -0.92 17.86 3.40
CA ALA A 15 -2.07 18.36 2.66
C ALA A 15 -2.92 17.21 2.09
N LEU A 16 -2.25 16.18 1.59
CA LEU A 16 -2.97 15.04 1.01
C LEU A 16 -3.66 14.20 2.08
N CYS A 17 -3.03 14.05 3.23
CA CYS A 17 -3.67 13.38 4.37
C CYS A 17 -4.95 14.11 4.79
N ALA A 18 -4.92 15.44 4.79
CA ALA A 18 -6.11 16.23 5.10
C ALA A 18 -7.23 15.96 4.09
N ARG A 19 -6.90 15.89 2.80
CA ARG A 19 -7.88 15.59 1.77
C ARG A 19 -8.49 14.19 1.94
N ALA A 20 -7.71 13.24 2.46
CA ALA A 20 -8.16 11.87 2.67
C ALA A 20 -8.77 11.65 4.05
N SER A 21 -8.79 12.67 4.90
CA SER A 21 -9.32 12.60 6.28
C SER A 21 -8.61 11.54 7.11
N ILE A 22 -7.28 11.47 6.97
CA ILE A 22 -6.46 10.55 7.76
C ILE A 22 -5.43 11.35 8.55
N PRO A 23 -4.89 10.80 9.64
CA PRO A 23 -3.86 11.50 10.42
C PRO A 23 -2.58 11.64 9.59
N TYR A 24 -1.94 12.79 9.70
CA TYR A 24 -0.62 12.99 9.10
C TYR A 24 0.44 12.41 10.02
N ARG A 25 1.30 11.55 9.47
CA ARG A 25 2.36 10.87 10.24
C ARG A 25 3.70 11.36 9.74
N VAL A 26 4.30 12.28 10.49
CA VAL A 26 5.53 12.96 10.06
C VAL A 26 6.70 11.99 9.86
N ASP A 27 6.72 10.88 10.61
CA ASP A 27 7.80 9.91 10.54
C ASP A 27 7.58 8.82 9.48
N ALA A 28 6.44 8.85 8.80
CA ALA A 28 6.14 7.85 7.79
C ALA A 28 6.53 8.33 6.39
N MET A 29 6.87 7.37 5.54
CA MET A 29 6.98 7.61 4.11
C MET A 29 5.57 7.57 3.52
N ALA A 30 5.43 8.10 2.32
CA ALA A 30 4.11 8.10 1.69
C ALA A 30 4.20 7.97 0.18
N TYR A 31 3.18 7.29 -0.37
CA TYR A 31 2.91 7.25 -1.81
C TYR A 31 1.60 7.96 -2.08
N ARG A 32 1.47 8.48 -3.29
CA ARG A 32 0.20 8.99 -3.80
C ARG A 32 -0.18 8.23 -5.04
N ALA A 33 -1.47 8.07 -5.27
CA ALA A 33 -2.00 7.51 -6.51
C ALA A 33 -2.67 8.62 -7.30
N SER A 34 -2.58 8.55 -8.62
CA SER A 34 -3.32 9.44 -9.51
C SER A 34 -3.84 8.66 -10.70
N VAL A 35 -4.99 9.10 -11.22
CA VAL A 35 -5.57 8.54 -12.43
C VAL A 35 -5.73 9.68 -13.43
N ASP A 36 -5.08 9.55 -14.57
CA ASP A 36 -5.10 10.57 -15.62
C ASP A 36 -4.68 11.95 -15.10
N GLY A 37 -3.68 11.96 -14.22
CA GLY A 37 -3.11 13.19 -13.67
C GLY A 37 -3.84 13.74 -12.44
N GLU A 38 -4.94 13.12 -12.03
CA GLU A 38 -5.73 13.58 -10.89
C GLU A 38 -5.46 12.70 -9.68
N ILE A 39 -5.08 13.32 -8.56
CA ILE A 39 -4.75 12.57 -7.34
C ILE A 39 -5.99 11.89 -6.77
N THR A 40 -5.88 10.59 -6.47
CA THR A 40 -6.99 9.77 -6.00
C THR A 40 -6.81 9.26 -4.58
N ALA A 41 -5.58 9.02 -4.13
CA ALA A 41 -5.37 8.28 -2.88
C ALA A 41 -3.99 8.54 -2.29
N VAL A 42 -3.84 8.19 -1.02
CA VAL A 42 -2.59 8.32 -0.27
C VAL A 42 -2.37 7.08 0.58
N CYS A 43 -1.09 6.71 0.75
CA CYS A 43 -0.68 5.61 1.62
C CYS A 43 0.48 6.08 2.47
N GLN A 44 0.39 5.89 3.79
CA GLN A 44 1.50 6.17 4.69
C GLN A 44 2.01 4.86 5.26
N PHE A 45 3.33 4.67 5.24
CA PHE A 45 3.93 3.44 5.71
C PHE A 45 5.32 3.69 6.27
N SER A 46 5.79 2.76 7.10
CA SER A 46 7.11 2.85 7.72
C SER A 46 7.70 1.46 7.90
N MET A 47 8.94 1.40 8.38
CA MET A 47 9.64 0.15 8.66
C MET A 47 10.38 0.29 9.98
N ASP A 48 10.42 -0.80 10.75
CA ASP A 48 11.19 -0.86 11.99
C ASP A 48 11.67 -2.30 12.22
N ALA A 49 12.13 -2.60 13.42
CA ALA A 49 12.66 -3.93 13.74
C ALA A 49 11.59 -5.02 13.66
N GLU A 50 10.32 -4.67 13.82
CA GLU A 50 9.22 -5.62 13.74
C GLU A 50 8.85 -5.96 12.30
N GLY A 51 9.08 -5.04 11.38
CA GLY A 51 8.73 -5.23 9.98
C GLY A 51 8.26 -3.93 9.36
N GLY A 52 7.57 -4.05 8.22
CA GLY A 52 6.92 -2.92 7.58
C GLY A 52 5.53 -2.71 8.17
N HIS A 53 5.07 -1.47 8.12
CA HIS A 53 3.77 -1.09 8.66
C HIS A 53 3.06 -0.19 7.66
N ILE A 54 1.92 -0.64 7.14
CA ILE A 54 1.05 0.22 6.34
C ILE A 54 0.05 0.82 7.30
N HIS A 55 0.24 2.10 7.61
CA HIS A 55 -0.57 2.79 8.62
C HIS A 55 -1.89 3.28 8.08
N ASP A 56 -1.90 3.77 6.85
CA ASP A 56 -3.09 4.34 6.23
C ASP A 56 -3.06 4.06 4.73
N LEU A 57 -4.22 3.71 4.19
CA LEU A 57 -4.41 3.49 2.77
C LEU A 57 -5.81 4.00 2.44
N ALA A 58 -5.90 5.19 1.84
CA ALA A 58 -7.18 5.88 1.76
C ALA A 58 -7.34 6.70 0.48
N MET A 59 -8.58 6.74 -0.02
CA MET A 59 -8.95 7.64 -1.10
C MET A 59 -9.13 9.04 -0.55
N VAL A 60 -8.86 10.06 -1.38
CA VAL A 60 -9.24 11.43 -1.02
C VAL A 60 -10.76 11.50 -0.90
N LYS A 61 -11.25 12.37 -0.01
CA LYS A 61 -12.68 12.46 0.32
C LYS A 61 -13.38 13.62 -0.36
N ASP A 62 -12.64 14.48 -1.04
CA ASP A 62 -13.17 15.68 -1.67
C ASP A 62 -13.64 15.45 -3.11
N LYS A 63 -13.60 14.21 -3.59
CA LYS A 63 -14.06 13.83 -4.92
C LYS A 63 -14.70 12.44 -4.88
N GLU A 64 -15.52 12.17 -5.89
CA GLU A 64 -16.09 10.84 -6.06
C GLU A 64 -15.37 10.11 -7.17
N PHE A 65 -15.21 8.81 -7.01
CA PHE A 65 -14.50 7.97 -7.96
C PHE A 65 -15.36 6.75 -8.31
N SER A 66 -15.15 6.21 -9.51
CA SER A 66 -15.76 4.94 -9.88
C SER A 66 -15.21 3.83 -8.97
N ASP A 67 -15.97 2.75 -8.85
CA ASP A 67 -15.49 1.59 -8.11
C ASP A 67 -14.18 1.08 -8.67
N ARG A 68 -14.04 1.11 -9.99
CA ARG A 68 -12.82 0.66 -10.65
C ARG A 68 -11.62 1.50 -10.23
N ASP A 69 -11.73 2.83 -10.29
CA ASP A 69 -10.62 3.72 -9.93
C ASP A 69 -10.27 3.56 -8.46
N ARG A 70 -11.27 3.40 -7.59
CA ARG A 70 -11.05 3.19 -6.17
C ARG A 70 -10.30 1.89 -5.92
N ILE A 71 -10.79 0.79 -6.49
CA ILE A 71 -10.18 -0.52 -6.29
C ILE A 71 -8.77 -0.54 -6.85
N GLU A 72 -8.55 -0.05 -8.05
CA GLU A 72 -7.22 -0.04 -8.66
C GLU A 72 -6.25 0.83 -7.88
N SER A 73 -6.68 2.04 -7.47
CA SER A 73 -5.81 2.95 -6.71
C SER A 73 -5.35 2.31 -5.40
N LEU A 74 -6.28 1.73 -4.65
CA LEU A 74 -5.95 1.15 -3.36
C LEU A 74 -5.12 -0.12 -3.50
N PHE A 75 -5.50 -1.00 -4.41
CA PHE A 75 -4.81 -2.28 -4.60
C PHE A 75 -3.37 -2.06 -5.05
N VAL A 76 -3.19 -1.28 -6.11
CA VAL A 76 -1.86 -1.09 -6.69
C VAL A 76 -0.96 -0.32 -5.73
N MET A 77 -1.52 0.68 -5.04
CA MET A 77 -0.73 1.46 -4.09
C MET A 77 -0.31 0.63 -2.89
N GLY A 78 -1.21 -0.23 -2.38
CA GLY A 78 -0.86 -1.15 -1.30
C GLY A 78 0.27 -2.09 -1.72
N ARG A 79 0.18 -2.64 -2.93
CA ARG A 79 1.24 -3.49 -3.48
C ARG A 79 2.54 -2.74 -3.68
N ALA A 80 2.47 -1.47 -4.09
CA ALA A 80 3.66 -0.65 -4.26
C ALA A 80 4.38 -0.43 -2.93
N ALA A 81 3.64 -0.15 -1.87
CA ALA A 81 4.23 0.02 -0.53
C ALA A 81 4.87 -1.28 -0.05
N MET A 82 4.19 -2.42 -0.23
CA MET A 82 4.74 -3.72 0.14
C MET A 82 6.02 -4.03 -0.63
N ASN A 83 6.02 -3.73 -1.93
CA ASN A 83 7.20 -3.97 -2.77
C ASN A 83 8.38 -3.13 -2.31
N PHE A 84 8.15 -1.87 -1.96
CA PHE A 84 9.21 -1.00 -1.47
C PHE A 84 9.79 -1.54 -0.16
N ILE A 85 8.93 -1.97 0.76
CA ILE A 85 9.35 -2.57 2.03
C ILE A 85 10.24 -3.79 1.78
N ASP A 86 9.81 -4.65 0.86
CA ASP A 86 10.57 -5.85 0.50
C ASP A 86 11.92 -5.51 -0.12
N LEU A 87 11.95 -4.52 -1.01
CA LEU A 87 13.19 -4.07 -1.66
C LEU A 87 14.17 -3.47 -0.66
N CYS A 88 13.68 -2.94 0.45
CA CYS A 88 14.55 -2.44 1.53
C CYS A 88 15.12 -3.55 2.42
N GLY A 89 14.83 -4.80 2.10
CA GLY A 89 15.33 -5.94 2.87
C GLY A 89 14.45 -6.33 4.04
N VAL A 90 13.24 -5.76 4.12
CA VAL A 90 12.28 -6.09 5.18
C VAL A 90 11.23 -7.01 4.57
N HIS A 91 11.24 -8.26 4.98
CA HIS A 91 10.46 -9.30 4.29
C HIS A 91 9.18 -9.68 5.01
N LYS A 92 8.61 -8.76 5.77
CA LYS A 92 7.29 -8.93 6.38
C LYS A 92 6.66 -7.56 6.63
N ALA A 93 5.34 -7.52 6.65
CA ALA A 93 4.63 -6.26 6.84
C ALA A 93 3.28 -6.49 7.53
N TYR A 94 2.80 -5.44 8.18
CA TYR A 94 1.50 -5.42 8.84
C TYR A 94 0.63 -4.34 8.22
N PHE A 95 -0.66 -4.60 8.12
CA PHE A 95 -1.63 -3.61 7.68
C PHE A 95 -2.38 -3.10 8.91
N GLU A 96 -2.23 -1.82 9.21
CA GLU A 96 -2.67 -1.25 10.48
C GLU A 96 -3.83 -0.27 10.40
N ASP A 97 -4.36 -0.03 9.21
CA ASP A 97 -5.49 0.89 9.05
C ASP A 97 -6.79 0.21 9.49
N THR A 98 -7.18 0.44 10.74
CA THR A 98 -8.36 -0.21 11.32
C THR A 98 -9.67 0.34 10.78
N ALA A 99 -9.64 1.50 10.12
CA ALA A 99 -10.84 2.09 9.53
C ALA A 99 -11.04 1.65 8.07
N PHE A 100 -10.10 0.88 7.53
CA PHE A 100 -10.16 0.47 6.14
C PHE A 100 -11.26 -0.57 5.90
N GLU A 101 -12.02 -0.39 4.85
CA GLU A 101 -13.08 -1.30 4.43
C GLU A 101 -13.11 -1.42 2.92
N PRO A 102 -13.51 -2.58 2.36
CA PRO A 102 -13.86 -3.82 3.06
C PRO A 102 -12.64 -4.68 3.34
N GLU A 103 -12.76 -5.58 4.33
CA GLU A 103 -11.67 -6.50 4.67
C GLU A 103 -11.22 -7.37 3.51
N GLY A 104 -12.14 -7.67 2.59
CA GLY A 104 -11.80 -8.45 1.40
C GLY A 104 -10.70 -7.81 0.57
N MET A 105 -10.64 -6.48 0.54
CA MET A 105 -9.59 -5.77 -0.17
C MET A 105 -8.23 -5.98 0.51
N ILE A 106 -8.19 -6.00 1.85
CA ILE A 106 -6.96 -6.24 2.60
C ILE A 106 -6.41 -7.61 2.22
N LYS A 107 -7.29 -8.62 2.16
CA LYS A 107 -6.90 -9.96 1.73
C LYS A 107 -6.42 -9.99 0.29
N SER A 108 -7.10 -9.28 -0.60
CA SER A 108 -6.73 -9.21 -2.01
C SER A 108 -5.34 -8.62 -2.20
N ILE A 109 -4.99 -7.63 -1.40
CA ILE A 109 -3.67 -7.01 -1.45
C ILE A 109 -2.59 -8.03 -1.06
N GLY A 110 -2.90 -8.97 -0.14
CA GLY A 110 -2.00 -10.05 0.20
C GLY A 110 -1.87 -10.34 1.68
N PHE A 111 -2.58 -9.61 2.54
CA PHE A 111 -2.48 -9.81 3.98
C PHE A 111 -3.41 -10.92 4.46
N GLU A 112 -3.00 -11.59 5.53
CA GLU A 112 -3.79 -12.60 6.21
C GLU A 112 -4.04 -12.15 7.65
N LYS A 113 -5.23 -12.46 8.16
CA LYS A 113 -5.57 -12.08 9.52
C LYS A 113 -5.03 -13.12 10.49
N LEU A 114 -4.23 -12.68 11.44
CA LEU A 114 -3.67 -13.55 12.47
C LEU A 114 -4.69 -13.80 13.59
N GLU A 115 -4.40 -14.75 14.45
CA GLU A 115 -5.29 -15.08 15.56
C GLU A 115 -5.51 -13.90 16.51
N ASP A 116 -4.50 -13.05 16.66
CA ASP A 116 -4.61 -11.85 17.52
C ASP A 116 -5.33 -10.69 16.84
N GLY A 117 -5.81 -10.89 15.62
CA GLY A 117 -6.57 -9.87 14.89
C GLY A 117 -5.74 -8.96 13.99
N ARG A 118 -4.43 -9.05 14.05
CA ARG A 118 -3.57 -8.23 13.17
C ARG A 118 -3.55 -8.80 11.76
N TRP A 119 -3.36 -7.91 10.79
CA TRP A 119 -3.18 -8.30 9.39
C TRP A 119 -1.69 -8.35 9.06
N PHE A 120 -1.23 -9.46 8.50
CA PHE A 120 0.19 -9.74 8.32
C PHE A 120 0.45 -10.36 6.96
N VAL A 121 1.63 -10.10 6.39
CA VAL A 121 2.09 -10.77 5.18
C VAL A 121 3.58 -11.10 5.33
N ASP A 122 3.94 -12.32 4.90
CA ASP A 122 5.33 -12.73 4.73
C ASP A 122 5.71 -12.38 3.29
N LEU A 123 6.64 -11.44 3.13
CA LEU A 123 7.03 -10.96 1.81
C LEU A 123 8.13 -11.81 1.16
N THR A 124 8.66 -12.81 1.88
CA THR A 124 9.67 -13.71 1.31
C THR A 124 9.09 -14.38 0.06
N ASP A 125 9.74 -14.16 -1.07
CA ASP A 125 9.32 -14.68 -2.38
C ASP A 125 7.92 -14.23 -2.84
N PHE A 126 7.34 -13.22 -2.17
CA PHE A 126 6.00 -12.75 -2.51
C PHE A 126 5.91 -12.17 -3.92
N PHE A 127 6.95 -11.43 -4.33
CA PHE A 127 6.98 -10.75 -5.63
C PHE A 127 7.77 -11.53 -6.69
N VAL A 128 8.12 -12.77 -6.41
CA VAL A 128 8.86 -13.59 -7.39
C VAL A 128 7.90 -14.14 -8.44
N GLU A 129 8.25 -13.96 -9.72
CA GLU A 129 7.42 -14.42 -10.83
C GLU A 129 7.47 -15.95 -10.91
N PRO A 130 6.31 -16.64 -10.92
CA PRO A 130 6.31 -18.11 -11.03
C PRO A 130 7.05 -18.63 -12.26
N CYS A 131 6.98 -17.92 -13.38
CA CYS A 131 7.64 -18.34 -14.62
C CYS A 131 9.16 -18.26 -14.56
N GLN A 132 9.71 -17.65 -13.54
CA GLN A 132 11.15 -17.55 -13.35
C GLN A 132 11.70 -18.70 -12.55
N HIS A 133 10.85 -19.57 -12.10
CA HIS A 133 11.24 -20.69 -11.25
C HIS A 133 11.24 -22.01 -11.97
N GLY A 134 10.89 -22.02 -13.05
CA GLY A 134 10.84 -23.18 -13.66
C GLY A 134 11.11 -23.53 -14.97
N HIS A 135 10.65 -22.71 -14.98
CA HIS A 135 10.83 -22.19 -15.73
C HIS A 135 11.11 -22.03 -15.83
N GLY A 136 11.15 -22.73 -15.83
CA GLY A 136 11.62 -21.94 -16.10
C GLY A 136 11.73 -21.86 -15.93
N LEU A 137 11.82 -22.22 -15.90
CA LEU A 137 12.11 -21.54 -15.84
C LEU A 137 12.34 -21.26 -15.49
N ASN A 138 12.37 -21.73 -15.66
CA ASN A 138 12.75 -20.96 -15.50
C ASN A 138 12.91 -20.72 -15.06
N LYS A 139 12.84 -21.18 -15.21
CA LYS A 139 13.00 -20.58 -15.00
C LYS A 139 13.03 -20.38 -14.53
N ALA A 140 13.05 -21.07 -14.58
CA ALA A 140 13.14 -20.47 -14.27
C ALA A 140 13.19 -20.30 -14.15
#